data_1e1f916922334cbe1f7e731f0e50799a
#
_entry.id   1e1f916922334cbe1f7e731f0e50799a
#
_cell.length_a   1.000
_cell.length_b   1.000
_cell.length_c   1.000
_cell.angle_alpha   90.00
_cell.angle_beta   90.00
_cell.angle_gamma   90.00
#
_symmetry.space_group_name_H-M   'P 1'
#
loop_
_entity.id
_entity.type
_entity.pdbx_description
1 polymer ?
#
loop_
_entity_poly.entity_id
_entity_poly.type
_entity_poly.pdbx_seq_one_letter_code
_entity_poly.pdbx_strand_id
1 'polypeptide(L)' 'MIHIGKLIEEELHRQERSVTWFANKLYCDRTNTYKIFKRQSIDTELLLRISQVLH' A
#
# COMPACT_ATOMS: atom_id res chain seq x y z
N MET A 1 11.83 14.00 5.02
CA MET A 1 10.62 13.99 4.18
C MET A 1 9.98 12.61 4.24
N ILE A 2 8.66 12.56 4.38
CA ILE A 2 7.95 11.29 4.47
C ILE A 2 7.70 10.73 3.07
N HIS A 3 8.07 9.46 2.88
CA HIS A 3 7.80 8.75 1.64
C HIS A 3 6.63 7.80 1.92
N ILE A 4 5.41 8.20 1.52
CA ILE A 4 4.21 7.49 1.93
C ILE A 4 4.18 6.04 1.42
N GLY A 5 4.63 5.81 0.19
CA GLY A 5 4.67 4.46 -0.37
C GLY A 5 5.55 3.54 0.44
N LYS A 6 6.69 4.05 0.93
CA LYS A 6 7.60 3.25 1.73
C LYS A 6 7.01 2.94 3.10
N LEU A 7 6.29 3.90 3.69
CA LEU A 7 5.59 3.66 4.95
C LEU A 7 4.55 2.57 4.81
N ILE A 8 3.81 2.57 3.70
CA ILE A 8 2.81 1.55 3.44
C ILE A 8 3.47 0.19 3.32
N GLU A 9 4.58 0.11 2.59
CA GLU A 9 5.32 -1.14 2.43
C GLU A 9 5.82 -1.66 3.77
N GLU A 10 6.36 -0.78 4.61
CA GLU A 10 6.85 -1.16 5.93
C GLU A 10 5.72 -1.67 6.81
N GLU A 11 4.56 -1.02 6.75
CA GLU A 11 3.41 -1.45 7.54
C GLU A 11 2.92 -2.83 7.08
N LEU A 12 2.93 -3.08 5.78
CA LEU A 12 2.56 -4.37 5.24
C LEU A 12 3.48 -5.47 5.78
N HIS A 13 4.79 -5.20 5.78
CA HIS A 13 5.77 -6.14 6.30
C HIS A 13 5.61 -6.34 7.80
N ARG A 14 5.32 -5.27 8.54
CA ARG A 14 5.11 -5.37 9.98
C ARG A 14 3.94 -6.29 10.31
N GLN A 15 2.91 -6.27 9.47
CA GLN A 15 1.73 -7.13 9.67
C GLN A 15 1.93 -8.52 9.06
N GLU A 16 3.10 -8.80 8.50
CA GLU A 16 3.45 -10.10 7.91
C GLU A 16 2.48 -10.52 6.80
N ARG A 17 2.04 -9.54 5.98
CA ARG A 17 1.15 -9.79 4.85
C ARG A 17 1.94 -9.71 3.54
N SER A 18 1.56 -10.54 2.57
CA SER A 18 2.23 -10.56 1.27
C SER A 18 1.72 -9.44 0.38
N VAL A 19 2.53 -9.09 -0.64
CA VAL A 19 2.13 -8.12 -1.65
C VAL A 19 0.90 -8.65 -2.41
N THR A 20 0.86 -9.94 -2.67
CA THR A 20 -0.28 -10.56 -3.36
C THR A 20 -1.58 -10.38 -2.56
N TRP A 21 -1.50 -10.60 -1.25
CA TRP A 21 -2.66 -10.37 -0.37
C TRP A 21 -3.12 -8.91 -0.45
N PHE A 22 -2.17 -7.99 -0.36
CA PHE A 22 -2.49 -6.57 -0.39
C PHE A 22 -3.12 -6.16 -1.72
N ALA A 23 -2.54 -6.63 -2.83
CA ALA A 23 -3.08 -6.33 -4.16
C ALA A 23 -4.51 -6.84 -4.30
N ASN A 24 -4.79 -8.04 -3.81
CA ASN A 24 -6.14 -8.60 -3.86
C ASN A 24 -7.13 -7.76 -3.05
N LYS A 25 -6.71 -7.26 -1.88
CA LYS A 25 -7.58 -6.43 -1.05
C LYS A 25 -7.87 -5.08 -1.68
N LEU A 26 -6.93 -4.55 -2.47
CA LEU A 26 -7.12 -3.29 -3.16
C LEU A 26 -7.76 -3.45 -4.54
N TYR A 27 -8.05 -4.69 -4.96
CA TYR A 27 -8.61 -4.98 -6.28
C TYR A 27 -7.73 -4.45 -7.41
N CYS A 28 -6.41 -4.62 -7.26
CA CYS A 28 -5.46 -4.24 -8.29
C CYS A 28 -4.45 -5.36 -8.46
N ASP A 29 -3.62 -5.26 -9.52
CA ASP A 29 -2.59 -6.26 -9.72
C ASP A 29 -1.31 -5.89 -8.95
N ARG A 30 -0.35 -6.83 -8.91
CA ARG A 30 0.89 -6.61 -8.18
C ARG A 30 1.72 -5.48 -8.77
N THR A 31 1.67 -5.30 -10.08
CA THR A 31 2.40 -4.23 -10.74
C THR A 31 1.96 -2.86 -10.21
N ASN A 32 0.64 -2.65 -10.12
CA ASN A 32 0.11 -1.40 -9.58
C ASN A 32 0.46 -1.24 -8.10
N THR A 33 0.47 -2.33 -7.35
CA THR A 33 0.83 -2.29 -5.93
C THR A 33 2.28 -1.84 -5.76
N TYR A 34 3.20 -2.37 -6.58
CA TYR A 34 4.59 -1.93 -6.50
C TYR A 34 4.75 -0.47 -6.89
N LYS A 35 3.95 0.03 -7.82
CA LYS A 35 3.96 1.45 -8.17
C LYS A 35 3.55 2.31 -6.98
N ILE A 36 2.57 1.87 -6.21
CA ILE A 36 2.15 2.58 -5.00
C ILE A 36 3.32 2.70 -4.02
N PHE A 37 4.09 1.63 -3.84
CA PHE A 37 5.22 1.64 -2.91
C PHE A 37 6.31 2.64 -3.31
N LYS A 38 6.38 2.99 -4.59
CA LYS A 38 7.39 3.92 -5.08
C LYS A 38 6.95 5.38 -5.03
N ARG A 39 5.69 5.65 -4.69
CA ARG A 39 5.16 7.00 -4.68
C ARG A 39 5.51 7.71 -3.39
N GLN A 40 5.88 8.98 -3.52
CA GLN A 40 6.12 9.83 -2.35
C GLN A 40 4.82 10.39 -1.79
N SER A 41 3.77 10.45 -2.61
CA SER A 41 2.46 10.91 -2.18
C SER A 41 1.38 10.16 -2.95
N ILE A 42 0.22 10.00 -2.33
CA ILE A 42 -0.94 9.38 -2.96
C ILE A 42 -2.17 10.21 -2.60
N ASP A 43 -3.25 10.05 -3.37
CA ASP A 43 -4.44 10.82 -3.09
C ASP A 43 -5.15 10.29 -1.83
N THR A 44 -6.04 11.13 -1.31
CA THR A 44 -6.72 10.83 -0.06
C THR A 44 -7.62 9.60 -0.17
N GLU A 45 -8.28 9.44 -1.31
CA GLU A 45 -9.18 8.30 -1.49
C GLU A 45 -8.42 6.97 -1.46
N LEU A 46 -7.29 6.91 -2.16
CA LEU A 46 -6.47 5.69 -2.16
C LEU A 46 -5.88 5.45 -0.78
N LEU A 47 -5.42 6.51 -0.11
CA LEU A 47 -4.88 6.38 1.23
C LEU A 47 -5.92 5.83 2.21
N LEU A 48 -7.15 6.30 2.09
CA LEU A 48 -8.24 5.82 2.95
C LEU A 48 -8.49 4.33 2.72
N ARG A 49 -8.51 3.89 1.46
CA ARG A 49 -8.70 2.47 1.15
C ARG A 49 -7.57 1.61 1.72
N ILE A 50 -6.34 2.07 1.58
CA ILE A 50 -5.18 1.36 2.11
C ILE A 50 -5.27 1.29 3.64
N SER A 51 -5.67 2.37 4.26
CA SER A 51 -5.83 2.42 5.71
C SER A 51 -6.87 1.40 6.20
N GLN A 52 -7.96 1.24 5.45
CA GLN A 52 -9.00 0.27 5.80
C GLN A 52 -8.50 -1.15 5.65
N VAL A 53 -7.60 -1.40 4.72
CA VAL A 53 -7.03 -2.73 4.50
C VAL A 53 -5.98 -3.07 5.57
N LEU A 54 -5.17 -2.12 5.95
CA LEU A 54 -4.02 -2.35 6.82
C LEU A 54 -4.23 -1.96 8.28
N HIS A 55 -5.41 -1.52 8.63
CA HIS A 55 -5.61 -0.99 9.99
C HIS A 55 -5.16 -1.88 11.11
#